data_35d8d63e0333cc82bc4fea02d0347d13
#
_entry.id   35d8d63e0333cc82bc4fea02d0347d13
#
_cell.length_a   1.000
_cell.length_b   1.000
_cell.length_c   1.000
_cell.angle_alpha   90.00
_cell.angle_beta   90.00
_cell.angle_gamma   90.00
#
_symmetry.space_group_name_H-M   'P 1'
#
loop_
_entity.id
_entity.type
_entity.pdbx_description
1 polymer ?
#
loop_
_entity_poly.entity_id
_entity_poly.type
_entity_poly.pdbx_seq_one_letter_code
_entity_poly.pdbx_strand_id
1 'polypeptide(L)'
;MFTSAHGHYSMEKAGQMFGLGSKNVIGVPVDEKTGKMIPEELERLVTESKARGETPFFVNATAGTTVFGSFDPIPPLSAICKSHNLWLHIDGSWGGCVVFSPSYRSSRLAGAHLADSIAVTPHKMMGVPMTCSFLLGQDMRQFWAALKLNAGYLFHGASQSVEDIYDLAELTPQCGRRADSLKMFLSLQYYGQSHFSELIARGYENAEYLHSLLKPHPNFVTVGPEPLPCWQVCFYWARDGKLSEDKEANGKCTADVAGGIIKRGFMVDFAPGEKGKFFRVVVNGGTRRGTLEGLVRAIEEVAGELGY
;
A
#
# COMPACT_ATOMS: atom_id res chain seq x y z
N MET A 1 15.06 -9.16 -8.21
CA MET A 1 13.76 -8.47 -8.32
C MET A 1 13.86 -7.08 -7.73
N PHE A 2 13.05 -6.13 -8.21
CA PHE A 2 13.07 -4.73 -7.78
C PHE A 2 11.73 -4.34 -7.16
N THR A 3 11.76 -3.48 -6.17
CA THR A 3 10.56 -2.94 -5.52
C THR A 3 10.81 -1.50 -5.11
N SER A 4 9.76 -0.70 -4.92
CA SER A 4 9.91 0.64 -4.35
C SER A 4 10.63 0.58 -3.00
N ALA A 5 11.54 1.51 -2.72
CA ALA A 5 12.15 1.65 -1.39
C ALA A 5 11.11 1.91 -0.28
N HIS A 6 9.94 2.46 -0.65
CA HIS A 6 8.78 2.61 0.23
C HIS A 6 7.76 1.47 0.08
N GLY A 7 8.12 0.39 -0.65
CA GLY A 7 7.29 -0.80 -0.80
C GLY A 7 7.08 -1.56 0.51
N HIS A 8 6.10 -2.44 0.51
CA HIS A 8 5.80 -3.24 1.68
C HIS A 8 6.85 -4.34 1.88
N TYR A 9 7.23 -4.62 3.13
CA TYR A 9 8.24 -5.64 3.49
C TYR A 9 7.90 -7.07 3.01
N SER A 10 6.66 -7.30 2.56
CA SER A 10 6.24 -8.59 2.00
C SER A 10 7.07 -9.02 0.78
N MET A 11 7.61 -8.07 0.01
CA MET A 11 8.49 -8.39 -1.12
C MET A 11 9.81 -8.99 -0.65
N GLU A 12 10.40 -8.44 0.40
CA GLU A 12 11.60 -9.01 1.00
C GLU A 12 11.32 -10.40 1.61
N LYS A 13 10.20 -10.54 2.33
CA LYS A 13 9.75 -11.84 2.84
C LYS A 13 9.52 -12.85 1.71
N ALA A 14 8.90 -12.45 0.61
CA ALA A 14 8.73 -13.32 -0.54
C ALA A 14 10.08 -13.79 -1.10
N GLY A 15 11.05 -12.86 -1.23
CA GLY A 15 12.41 -13.21 -1.63
C GLY A 15 13.07 -14.26 -0.71
N GLN A 16 12.86 -14.15 0.59
CA GLN A 16 13.33 -15.13 1.57
C GLN A 16 12.61 -16.48 1.43
N MET A 17 11.27 -16.46 1.39
CA MET A 17 10.43 -17.68 1.35
C MET A 17 10.64 -18.50 0.08
N PHE A 18 10.85 -17.86 -1.06
CA PHE A 18 11.06 -18.52 -2.35
C PHE A 18 12.53 -18.80 -2.69
N GLY A 19 13.43 -18.63 -1.72
CA GLY A 19 14.85 -18.98 -1.90
C GLY A 19 15.67 -17.99 -2.73
N LEU A 20 15.12 -16.84 -3.08
CA LEU A 20 15.86 -15.78 -3.79
C LEU A 20 16.85 -15.06 -2.86
N GLY A 21 16.55 -14.98 -1.56
CA GLY A 21 17.29 -14.24 -0.57
C GLY A 21 17.00 -12.73 -0.58
N SER A 22 17.03 -12.10 0.61
CA SER A 22 16.72 -10.67 0.78
C SER A 22 17.63 -9.76 -0.03
N LYS A 23 18.90 -10.13 -0.21
CA LYS A 23 19.89 -9.34 -0.99
C LYS A 23 19.52 -9.19 -2.47
N ASN A 24 18.68 -10.09 -2.98
CA ASN A 24 18.22 -10.07 -4.37
C ASN A 24 16.86 -9.36 -4.54
N VAL A 25 16.34 -8.74 -3.46
CA VAL A 25 15.21 -7.83 -3.48
C VAL A 25 15.75 -6.42 -3.33
N ILE A 26 15.85 -5.71 -4.44
CA ILE A 26 16.53 -4.43 -4.55
C ILE A 26 15.50 -3.31 -4.41
N GLY A 27 15.69 -2.45 -3.41
CA GLY A 27 14.88 -1.24 -3.22
C GLY A 27 15.28 -0.17 -4.24
N VAL A 28 14.35 0.23 -5.07
CA VAL A 28 14.54 1.35 -6.02
C VAL A 28 14.27 2.66 -5.30
N PRO A 29 15.19 3.65 -5.38
CA PRO A 29 15.01 4.95 -4.76
C PRO A 29 13.69 5.63 -5.14
N VAL A 30 13.20 6.46 -4.23
CA VAL A 30 11.98 7.25 -4.41
C VAL A 30 12.31 8.73 -4.36
N ASP A 31 11.50 9.53 -5.02
CA ASP A 31 11.54 10.98 -4.91
C ASP A 31 11.02 11.41 -3.52
N GLU A 32 11.82 12.18 -2.79
CA GLU A 32 11.53 12.55 -1.38
C GLU A 32 10.25 13.38 -1.23
N LYS A 33 9.90 14.19 -2.24
CA LYS A 33 8.72 15.05 -2.19
C LYS A 33 7.43 14.31 -2.47
N THR A 34 7.48 13.33 -3.38
CA THR A 34 6.28 12.61 -3.85
C THR A 34 6.18 11.19 -3.31
N GLY A 35 7.26 10.64 -2.78
CA GLY A 35 7.36 9.25 -2.33
C GLY A 35 7.20 8.22 -3.44
N LYS A 36 7.38 8.61 -4.71
CA LYS A 36 7.22 7.74 -5.88
C LYS A 36 8.55 7.15 -6.31
N MET A 37 8.54 5.91 -6.76
CA MET A 37 9.70 5.28 -7.39
C MET A 37 10.22 6.14 -8.53
N ILE A 38 11.54 6.31 -8.58
CA ILE A 38 12.22 7.08 -9.64
C ILE A 38 12.50 6.13 -10.81
N PRO A 39 11.85 6.31 -11.99
CA PRO A 39 12.01 5.41 -13.13
C PRO A 39 13.46 5.31 -13.63
N GLU A 40 14.19 6.42 -13.63
CA GLU A 40 15.59 6.49 -14.07
C GLU A 40 16.49 5.62 -13.18
N GLU A 41 16.19 5.56 -11.88
CA GLU A 41 16.90 4.69 -10.94
C GLU A 41 16.57 3.22 -11.17
N LEU A 42 15.32 2.89 -11.51
CA LEU A 42 14.97 1.53 -11.90
C LEU A 42 15.75 1.10 -13.14
N GLU A 43 15.79 1.92 -14.19
CA GLU A 43 16.54 1.64 -15.43
C GLU A 43 18.02 1.42 -15.14
N ARG A 44 18.63 2.31 -14.33
CA ARG A 44 20.02 2.22 -13.93
C ARG A 44 20.30 0.89 -13.18
N LEU A 45 19.50 0.56 -12.16
CA LEU A 45 19.68 -0.62 -11.36
C LEU A 45 19.48 -1.92 -12.15
N VAL A 46 18.52 -1.96 -13.07
CA VAL A 46 18.32 -3.10 -13.98
C VAL A 46 19.52 -3.29 -14.91
N THR A 47 20.02 -2.20 -15.47
CA THR A 47 21.19 -2.25 -16.37
C THR A 47 22.45 -2.71 -15.65
N GLU A 48 22.71 -2.19 -14.46
CA GLU A 48 23.84 -2.60 -13.62
C GLU A 48 23.74 -4.08 -13.18
N SER A 49 22.53 -4.54 -12.84
CA SER A 49 22.27 -5.93 -12.50
C SER A 49 22.63 -6.87 -13.67
N LYS A 50 22.17 -6.53 -14.88
CA LYS A 50 22.54 -7.28 -16.10
C LYS A 50 24.04 -7.26 -16.39
N ALA A 51 24.69 -6.12 -16.19
CA ALA A 51 26.14 -5.99 -16.38
C ALA A 51 26.96 -6.87 -15.42
N ARG A 52 26.42 -7.17 -14.23
CA ARG A 52 27.00 -8.14 -13.27
C ARG A 52 26.69 -9.59 -13.61
N GLY A 53 25.99 -9.88 -14.70
CA GLY A 53 25.59 -11.24 -15.08
C GLY A 53 24.38 -11.77 -14.30
N GLU A 54 23.65 -10.92 -13.60
CA GLU A 54 22.42 -11.29 -12.90
C GLU A 54 21.24 -11.30 -13.89
N THR A 55 20.16 -11.98 -13.50
CA THR A 55 18.95 -12.10 -14.33
C THR A 55 17.78 -11.37 -13.66
N PRO A 56 17.56 -10.08 -13.92
CA PRO A 56 16.34 -9.38 -13.54
C PRO A 56 15.11 -10.04 -14.17
N PHE A 57 14.01 -10.16 -13.40
CA PHE A 57 12.79 -10.80 -13.92
C PHE A 57 11.49 -10.14 -13.45
N PHE A 58 11.53 -9.32 -12.38
CA PHE A 58 10.32 -8.84 -11.73
C PHE A 58 10.50 -7.43 -11.13
N VAL A 59 9.51 -6.58 -11.33
CA VAL A 59 9.40 -5.25 -10.73
C VAL A 59 8.07 -5.15 -10.01
N ASN A 60 8.11 -4.73 -8.74
CA ASN A 60 6.94 -4.42 -7.93
C ASN A 60 6.79 -2.90 -7.81
N ALA A 61 5.85 -2.32 -8.52
CA ALA A 61 5.40 -0.95 -8.31
C ALA A 61 4.32 -0.91 -7.22
N THR A 62 4.27 0.16 -6.43
CA THR A 62 3.30 0.28 -5.33
C THR A 62 2.21 1.30 -5.67
N ALA A 63 0.96 0.91 -5.50
CA ALA A 63 -0.19 1.81 -5.59
C ALA A 63 -0.76 2.01 -4.18
N GLY A 64 -0.32 3.08 -3.51
CA GLY A 64 -0.64 3.39 -2.13
C GLY A 64 0.35 2.75 -1.15
N THR A 65 1.51 3.39 -0.93
CA THR A 65 2.50 2.91 0.04
C THR A 65 1.94 2.90 1.46
N THR A 66 2.45 2.00 2.30
CA THR A 66 1.92 1.80 3.66
C THR A 66 2.04 3.05 4.53
N VAL A 67 3.11 3.82 4.40
CA VAL A 67 3.37 4.99 5.25
C VAL A 67 2.74 6.25 4.68
N PHE A 68 3.08 6.64 3.47
CA PHE A 68 2.67 7.92 2.89
C PHE A 68 1.49 7.81 1.92
N GLY A 69 1.11 6.60 1.51
CA GLY A 69 0.05 6.40 0.53
C GLY A 69 0.43 6.76 -0.90
N SER A 70 1.72 6.89 -1.23
CA SER A 70 2.21 7.28 -2.54
C SER A 70 1.91 6.24 -3.62
N PHE A 71 1.76 6.69 -4.87
CA PHE A 71 1.47 5.85 -6.02
C PHE A 71 2.59 5.97 -7.03
N ASP A 72 3.25 4.87 -7.37
CA ASP A 72 4.34 4.83 -8.32
C ASP A 72 3.87 5.16 -9.75
N PRO A 73 4.74 5.73 -10.61
CA PRO A 73 4.39 6.17 -11.96
C PRO A 73 4.38 4.98 -12.93
N ILE A 74 3.25 4.27 -13.04
CA ILE A 74 3.13 3.02 -13.81
C ILE A 74 3.53 3.14 -15.28
N PRO A 75 3.14 4.17 -16.06
CA PRO A 75 3.51 4.22 -17.48
C PRO A 75 5.01 4.17 -17.76
N PRO A 76 5.88 5.00 -17.17
CA PRO A 76 7.32 4.90 -17.40
C PRO A 76 7.93 3.59 -16.87
N LEU A 77 7.46 3.08 -15.71
CA LEU A 77 7.92 1.79 -15.19
C LEU A 77 7.57 0.64 -16.14
N SER A 78 6.37 0.67 -16.73
CA SER A 78 5.95 -0.32 -17.74
C SER A 78 6.83 -0.27 -19.00
N ALA A 79 7.22 0.92 -19.45
CA ALA A 79 8.12 1.06 -20.61
C ALA A 79 9.48 0.39 -20.33
N ILE A 80 10.05 0.61 -19.15
CA ILE A 80 11.29 -0.02 -18.71
C ILE A 80 11.12 -1.55 -18.60
N CYS A 81 10.04 -2.02 -17.97
CA CYS A 81 9.80 -3.45 -17.86
C CYS A 81 9.69 -4.14 -19.22
N LYS A 82 9.01 -3.52 -20.17
CA LYS A 82 8.89 -4.04 -21.54
C LYS A 82 10.23 -4.10 -22.27
N SER A 83 11.05 -3.03 -22.18
CA SER A 83 12.37 -2.98 -22.84
C SER A 83 13.33 -4.03 -22.31
N HIS A 84 13.19 -4.40 -21.02
CA HIS A 84 14.05 -5.38 -20.37
C HIS A 84 13.45 -6.77 -20.22
N ASN A 85 12.21 -7.01 -20.71
CA ASN A 85 11.44 -8.25 -20.58
C ASN A 85 11.26 -8.65 -19.10
N LEU A 86 10.78 -7.71 -18.27
CA LEU A 86 10.51 -7.89 -16.85
C LEU A 86 9.01 -7.96 -16.61
N TRP A 87 8.57 -8.81 -15.68
CA TRP A 87 7.21 -8.80 -15.17
C TRP A 87 6.94 -7.56 -14.33
N LEU A 88 5.93 -6.77 -14.66
CA LEU A 88 5.48 -5.65 -13.86
C LEU A 88 4.28 -6.07 -13.01
N HIS A 89 4.47 -6.08 -11.71
CA HIS A 89 3.41 -6.23 -10.71
C HIS A 89 3.08 -4.90 -10.06
N ILE A 90 1.81 -4.67 -9.75
CA ILE A 90 1.38 -3.54 -8.92
C ILE A 90 0.91 -4.08 -7.58
N ASP A 91 1.61 -3.74 -6.51
CA ASP A 91 1.06 -3.88 -5.16
C ASP A 91 0.05 -2.76 -4.89
N GLY A 92 -1.19 -3.03 -5.24
CA GLY A 92 -2.36 -2.20 -4.95
C GLY A 92 -3.12 -2.65 -3.70
N SER A 93 -2.47 -3.38 -2.80
CA SER A 93 -3.09 -3.90 -1.57
C SER A 93 -3.75 -2.81 -0.73
N TRP A 94 -3.22 -1.59 -0.76
CA TRP A 94 -3.87 -0.44 -0.12
C TRP A 94 -4.67 0.39 -1.14
N GLY A 95 -4.00 1.00 -2.11
CA GLY A 95 -4.61 1.98 -3.01
C GLY A 95 -5.30 1.40 -4.24
N GLY A 96 -5.21 0.11 -4.52
CA GLY A 96 -5.86 -0.49 -5.70
C GLY A 96 -7.38 -0.32 -5.70
N CYS A 97 -7.99 -0.21 -4.51
CA CYS A 97 -9.44 -0.01 -4.39
C CYS A 97 -9.91 1.36 -4.88
N VAL A 98 -9.04 2.35 -5.10
CA VAL A 98 -9.44 3.64 -5.69
C VAL A 98 -10.01 3.49 -7.10
N VAL A 99 -9.86 2.30 -7.72
CA VAL A 99 -10.50 1.95 -9.00
C VAL A 99 -12.01 2.17 -8.99
N PHE A 100 -12.67 2.05 -7.83
CA PHE A 100 -14.11 2.28 -7.69
C PHE A 100 -14.52 3.76 -7.71
N SER A 101 -13.57 4.68 -7.58
CA SER A 101 -13.82 6.12 -7.68
C SER A 101 -13.26 6.65 -9.00
N PRO A 102 -14.10 7.11 -9.96
CA PRO A 102 -13.63 7.53 -11.29
C PRO A 102 -12.54 8.61 -11.26
N SER A 103 -12.67 9.61 -10.38
CA SER A 103 -11.69 10.71 -10.25
C SER A 103 -10.34 10.24 -9.72
N TYR A 104 -10.33 9.41 -8.69
CA TYR A 104 -9.09 8.87 -8.12
C TYR A 104 -8.49 7.78 -8.98
N ARG A 105 -9.30 6.97 -9.67
CA ARG A 105 -8.82 5.99 -10.64
C ARG A 105 -7.97 6.65 -11.72
N SER A 106 -8.48 7.71 -12.35
CA SER A 106 -7.77 8.38 -13.44
C SER A 106 -6.48 9.05 -13.00
N SER A 107 -6.43 9.58 -11.77
CA SER A 107 -5.27 10.30 -11.25
C SER A 107 -4.25 9.41 -10.51
N ARG A 108 -4.69 8.32 -9.88
CA ARG A 108 -3.84 7.47 -9.03
C ARG A 108 -3.45 6.14 -9.67
N LEU A 109 -4.32 5.57 -10.51
CA LEU A 109 -4.09 4.30 -11.19
C LEU A 109 -3.91 4.46 -12.71
N ALA A 110 -3.47 5.65 -13.16
CA ALA A 110 -3.15 5.87 -14.56
C ALA A 110 -2.14 4.82 -15.05
N GLY A 111 -2.48 4.11 -16.14
CA GLY A 111 -1.61 3.07 -16.70
C GLY A 111 -1.65 1.72 -15.97
N ALA A 112 -2.51 1.50 -14.97
CA ALA A 112 -2.57 0.21 -14.25
C ALA A 112 -2.81 -0.99 -15.20
N HIS A 113 -3.51 -0.78 -16.31
CA HIS A 113 -3.72 -1.80 -17.35
C HIS A 113 -2.45 -2.20 -18.11
N LEU A 114 -1.34 -1.51 -17.90
CA LEU A 114 -0.05 -1.83 -18.53
C LEU A 114 0.75 -2.86 -17.72
N ALA A 115 0.35 -3.15 -16.48
CA ALA A 115 1.02 -4.14 -15.64
C ALA A 115 0.55 -5.55 -15.97
N ASP A 116 1.41 -6.55 -15.76
CA ASP A 116 1.10 -7.97 -15.97
C ASP A 116 0.16 -8.51 -14.87
N SER A 117 0.30 -7.97 -13.66
CA SER A 117 -0.55 -8.34 -12.53
C SER A 117 -0.72 -7.21 -11.52
N ILE A 118 -1.81 -7.28 -10.74
CA ILE A 118 -2.10 -6.36 -9.65
C ILE A 118 -2.69 -7.11 -8.45
N ALA A 119 -2.22 -6.79 -7.25
CA ALA A 119 -2.86 -7.19 -6.00
C ALA A 119 -3.80 -6.07 -5.51
N VAL A 120 -5.01 -6.45 -5.08
CA VAL A 120 -6.01 -5.53 -4.52
C VAL A 120 -6.61 -6.12 -3.26
N THR A 121 -6.75 -5.32 -2.20
CA THR A 121 -7.21 -5.81 -0.90
C THR A 121 -8.44 -5.05 -0.37
N PRO A 122 -9.66 -5.45 -0.77
CA PRO A 122 -10.91 -4.81 -0.35
C PRO A 122 -11.13 -4.71 1.16
N HIS A 123 -10.59 -5.64 1.95
CA HIS A 123 -10.72 -5.60 3.41
C HIS A 123 -9.94 -4.45 4.08
N LYS A 124 -9.12 -3.70 3.31
CA LYS A 124 -8.46 -2.49 3.81
C LYS A 124 -9.34 -1.26 3.55
N MET A 125 -9.32 -0.73 2.32
CA MET A 125 -9.95 0.54 1.98
C MET A 125 -11.48 0.46 1.89
N MET A 126 -12.02 -0.67 1.44
CA MET A 126 -13.46 -0.82 1.22
C MET A 126 -14.24 -1.34 2.43
N GLY A 127 -13.56 -1.73 3.52
CA GLY A 127 -14.22 -2.25 4.71
C GLY A 127 -14.89 -3.62 4.52
N VAL A 128 -14.58 -4.34 3.46
CA VAL A 128 -15.02 -5.73 3.28
C VAL A 128 -14.44 -6.59 4.41
N PRO A 129 -15.20 -7.54 5.00
CA PRO A 129 -14.70 -8.35 6.10
C PRO A 129 -13.39 -9.09 5.79
N MET A 130 -12.44 -9.08 6.72
CA MET A 130 -11.17 -9.83 6.60
C MET A 130 -11.43 -11.33 6.51
N THR A 131 -10.66 -12.06 5.75
CA THR A 131 -9.66 -11.63 4.77
C THR A 131 -10.33 -11.55 3.41
N CYS A 132 -9.98 -10.57 2.60
CA CYS A 132 -10.48 -10.48 1.23
C CYS A 132 -9.43 -9.75 0.40
N SER A 133 -8.68 -10.49 -0.42
CA SER A 133 -7.64 -10.00 -1.31
C SER A 133 -7.70 -10.73 -2.63
N PHE A 134 -7.35 -10.03 -3.70
CA PHE A 134 -7.34 -10.54 -5.07
C PHE A 134 -5.96 -10.32 -5.68
N LEU A 135 -5.49 -11.33 -6.40
CA LEU A 135 -4.43 -11.19 -7.39
C LEU A 135 -5.10 -11.29 -8.77
N LEU A 136 -4.98 -10.23 -9.55
CA LEU A 136 -5.53 -10.14 -10.89
C LEU A 136 -4.36 -10.14 -11.89
N GLY A 137 -4.45 -10.91 -12.92
CA GLY A 137 -3.47 -10.96 -14.01
C GLY A 137 -4.14 -10.65 -15.34
N GLN A 138 -3.37 -10.16 -16.30
CA GLN A 138 -3.87 -9.94 -17.65
C GLN A 138 -4.11 -11.25 -18.41
N ASP A 139 -3.27 -12.25 -18.14
CA ASP A 139 -3.34 -13.56 -18.81
C ASP A 139 -3.29 -14.69 -17.78
N MET A 140 -4.45 -15.29 -17.52
CA MET A 140 -4.59 -16.40 -16.59
C MET A 140 -3.83 -17.66 -17.02
N ARG A 141 -3.50 -17.80 -18.30
CA ARG A 141 -2.71 -18.95 -18.83
C ARG A 141 -1.33 -18.99 -18.21
N GLN A 142 -0.75 -17.82 -17.86
CA GLN A 142 0.55 -17.75 -17.20
C GLN A 142 0.50 -18.29 -15.77
N PHE A 143 -0.57 -17.97 -15.02
CA PHE A 143 -0.79 -18.53 -13.68
C PHE A 143 -1.01 -20.04 -13.76
N TRP A 144 -1.83 -20.48 -14.68
CA TRP A 144 -2.07 -21.89 -14.91
C TRP A 144 -0.79 -22.65 -15.28
N ALA A 145 0.00 -22.15 -16.22
CA ALA A 145 1.27 -22.76 -16.61
C ALA A 145 2.27 -22.86 -15.45
N ALA A 146 2.27 -21.87 -14.55
CA ALA A 146 3.16 -21.83 -13.40
C ALA A 146 2.71 -22.73 -12.23
N LEU A 147 1.41 -22.96 -12.06
CA LEU A 147 0.84 -23.57 -10.85
C LEU A 147 0.16 -24.91 -11.08
N LYS A 148 -0.14 -25.25 -12.34
CA LYS A 148 -0.73 -26.53 -12.69
C LYS A 148 0.16 -27.71 -12.29
N LEU A 149 -0.41 -28.63 -11.52
CA LEU A 149 0.22 -29.91 -11.15
C LEU A 149 -0.65 -31.07 -11.66
N ASN A 150 -0.03 -32.08 -12.26
CA ASN A 150 -0.70 -33.29 -12.69
C ASN A 150 -0.89 -34.25 -11.49
N ALA A 151 -1.96 -34.07 -10.73
CA ALA A 151 -2.33 -34.96 -9.64
C ALA A 151 -3.59 -35.75 -10.01
N GLY A 152 -3.43 -36.93 -10.63
CA GLY A 152 -4.51 -37.72 -11.18
C GLY A 152 -5.57 -38.21 -10.17
N TYR A 153 -5.31 -38.09 -8.87
CA TYR A 153 -6.30 -38.41 -7.82
C TYR A 153 -7.16 -37.19 -7.43
N LEU A 154 -6.75 -35.98 -7.81
CA LEU A 154 -7.49 -34.73 -7.55
C LEU A 154 -8.17 -34.19 -8.81
N PHE A 155 -7.50 -34.32 -9.94
CA PHE A 155 -7.95 -33.73 -11.20
C PHE A 155 -8.36 -34.86 -12.16
N HIS A 156 -9.66 -35.21 -12.18
CA HIS A 156 -10.21 -36.30 -12.97
C HIS A 156 -10.41 -35.98 -14.47
N GLY A 157 -10.16 -34.74 -14.88
CA GLY A 157 -10.14 -34.29 -16.25
C GLY A 157 -9.04 -33.27 -16.41
N ALA A 158 -8.11 -33.49 -17.34
CA ALA A 158 -7.13 -32.48 -17.68
C ALA A 158 -7.86 -31.29 -18.32
N SER A 159 -7.89 -30.13 -17.65
CA SER A 159 -8.34 -28.89 -18.27
C SER A 159 -7.50 -28.65 -19.52
N GLN A 160 -8.16 -28.54 -20.68
CA GLN A 160 -7.47 -28.34 -21.96
C GLN A 160 -7.24 -26.86 -22.25
N SER A 161 -8.03 -25.99 -21.61
CA SER A 161 -7.93 -24.56 -21.73
C SER A 161 -8.18 -23.87 -20.36
N VAL A 162 -7.82 -22.60 -20.24
CA VAL A 162 -8.04 -21.80 -19.02
C VAL A 162 -9.52 -21.61 -18.73
N GLU A 163 -10.36 -21.60 -19.75
CA GLU A 163 -11.82 -21.49 -19.67
C GLU A 163 -12.48 -22.70 -19.01
N ASP A 164 -11.80 -23.86 -19.05
CA ASP A 164 -12.28 -25.10 -18.46
C ASP A 164 -11.87 -25.31 -17.01
N ILE A 165 -11.17 -24.33 -16.40
CA ILE A 165 -10.68 -24.45 -15.03
C ILE A 165 -11.78 -24.12 -14.05
N TYR A 166 -12.25 -25.13 -13.33
CA TYR A 166 -13.19 -24.99 -12.22
C TYR A 166 -12.53 -25.16 -10.85
N ASP A 167 -11.32 -25.71 -10.79
CA ASP A 167 -10.59 -25.93 -9.56
C ASP A 167 -9.53 -24.85 -9.37
N LEU A 168 -9.66 -24.13 -8.26
CA LEU A 168 -8.74 -23.03 -7.92
C LEU A 168 -7.31 -23.52 -7.66
N ALA A 169 -7.12 -24.80 -7.31
CA ALA A 169 -5.81 -25.40 -7.09
C ALA A 169 -4.94 -25.42 -8.36
N GLU A 170 -5.53 -25.32 -9.55
CA GLU A 170 -4.77 -25.18 -10.80
C GLU A 170 -4.24 -23.75 -11.02
N LEU A 171 -4.75 -22.75 -10.28
CA LEU A 171 -4.41 -21.34 -10.42
C LEU A 171 -3.73 -20.73 -9.18
N THR A 172 -3.59 -21.52 -8.11
CA THR A 172 -3.01 -21.07 -6.83
C THR A 172 -2.10 -22.16 -6.26
N PRO A 173 -1.14 -21.82 -5.38
CA PRO A 173 -0.33 -22.83 -4.70
C PRO A 173 -1.08 -23.62 -3.61
N GLN A 174 -2.36 -23.31 -3.37
CA GLN A 174 -3.21 -23.93 -2.33
C GLN A 174 -4.17 -24.94 -2.97
N CYS A 175 -4.28 -26.14 -2.40
CA CYS A 175 -5.26 -27.12 -2.80
C CYS A 175 -6.69 -26.67 -2.47
N GLY A 176 -6.91 -26.15 -1.25
CA GLY A 176 -8.19 -25.62 -0.82
C GLY A 176 -8.02 -24.28 -0.11
N ARG A 177 -9.00 -23.39 -0.28
CA ARG A 177 -9.00 -22.09 0.37
C ARG A 177 -10.43 -21.64 0.67
N ARG A 178 -10.56 -20.67 1.58
CA ARG A 178 -11.84 -20.03 1.88
C ARG A 178 -12.36 -19.27 0.66
N ALA A 179 -13.67 -19.30 0.46
CA ALA A 179 -14.35 -18.52 -0.58
C ALA A 179 -14.46 -17.04 -0.21
N ASP A 180 -13.31 -16.39 0.07
CA ASP A 180 -13.26 -14.99 0.53
C ASP A 180 -13.81 -13.99 -0.51
N SER A 181 -13.82 -14.36 -1.80
CA SER A 181 -14.44 -13.59 -2.87
C SER A 181 -15.95 -13.39 -2.68
N LEU A 182 -16.63 -14.34 -2.01
CA LEU A 182 -18.05 -14.22 -1.68
C LEU A 182 -18.33 -12.97 -0.83
N LYS A 183 -17.41 -12.58 0.07
CA LYS A 183 -17.55 -11.37 0.88
C LYS A 183 -17.61 -10.12 0.01
N MET A 184 -16.71 -10.02 -0.97
CA MET A 184 -16.72 -8.91 -1.93
C MET A 184 -17.96 -8.91 -2.80
N PHE A 185 -18.36 -10.09 -3.30
CA PHE A 185 -19.58 -10.23 -4.10
C PHE A 185 -20.81 -9.74 -3.33
N LEU A 186 -21.02 -10.22 -2.10
CA LEU A 186 -22.14 -9.81 -1.26
C LEU A 186 -22.10 -8.32 -0.93
N SER A 187 -20.92 -7.77 -0.66
CA SER A 187 -20.73 -6.35 -0.40
C SER A 187 -21.11 -5.50 -1.62
N LEU A 188 -20.70 -5.92 -2.82
CA LEU A 188 -21.08 -5.24 -4.07
C LEU A 188 -22.58 -5.36 -4.37
N GLN A 189 -23.19 -6.52 -4.10
CA GLN A 189 -24.63 -6.72 -4.30
C GLN A 189 -25.47 -5.86 -3.34
N TYR A 190 -25.03 -5.73 -2.09
CA TYR A 190 -25.77 -5.00 -1.06
C TYR A 190 -25.59 -3.49 -1.17
N TYR A 191 -24.34 -3.01 -1.27
CA TYR A 191 -24.02 -1.59 -1.23
C TYR A 191 -24.00 -0.93 -2.61
N GLY A 192 -23.63 -1.68 -3.64
CA GLY A 192 -23.44 -1.15 -5.00
C GLY A 192 -22.11 -0.38 -5.18
N GLN A 193 -21.79 -0.11 -6.43
CA GLN A 193 -20.53 0.57 -6.80
C GLN A 193 -20.49 2.03 -6.35
N SER A 194 -21.62 2.74 -6.36
CA SER A 194 -21.71 4.14 -5.96
C SER A 194 -21.33 4.34 -4.49
N HIS A 195 -21.79 3.43 -3.61
CA HIS A 195 -21.42 3.46 -2.20
C HIS A 195 -19.90 3.40 -2.00
N PHE A 196 -19.20 2.50 -2.71
CA PHE A 196 -17.75 2.39 -2.60
C PHE A 196 -17.03 3.62 -3.18
N SER A 197 -17.55 4.20 -4.25
CA SER A 197 -17.04 5.46 -4.79
C SER A 197 -17.14 6.60 -3.76
N GLU A 198 -18.28 6.73 -3.10
CA GLU A 198 -18.50 7.73 -2.05
C GLU A 198 -17.66 7.45 -0.80
N LEU A 199 -17.54 6.19 -0.39
CA LEU A 199 -16.71 5.79 0.74
C LEU A 199 -15.26 6.20 0.53
N ILE A 200 -14.74 5.98 -0.68
CA ILE A 200 -13.38 6.36 -1.07
C ILE A 200 -13.25 7.89 -1.06
N ALA A 201 -14.16 8.62 -1.65
CA ALA A 201 -14.13 10.08 -1.68
C ALA A 201 -14.14 10.68 -0.27
N ARG A 202 -15.04 10.19 0.60
CA ARG A 202 -15.10 10.63 2.01
C ARG A 202 -13.81 10.34 2.78
N GLY A 203 -13.11 9.23 2.46
CA GLY A 203 -11.82 8.95 3.08
C GLY A 203 -10.76 10.00 2.73
N TYR A 204 -10.72 10.45 1.48
CA TYR A 204 -9.85 11.57 1.07
C TYR A 204 -10.27 12.89 1.72
N GLU A 205 -11.56 13.22 1.71
CA GLU A 205 -12.08 14.43 2.39
C GLU A 205 -11.74 14.46 3.88
N ASN A 206 -11.83 13.31 4.56
CA ASN A 206 -11.45 13.19 5.96
C ASN A 206 -9.94 13.33 6.18
N ALA A 207 -9.11 12.81 5.27
CA ALA A 207 -7.66 12.98 5.34
C ALA A 207 -7.26 14.44 5.15
N GLU A 208 -7.84 15.10 4.15
CA GLU A 208 -7.65 16.53 3.90
C GLU A 208 -8.14 17.38 5.09
N TYR A 209 -9.27 16.99 5.69
CA TYR A 209 -9.78 17.66 6.88
C TYR A 209 -8.82 17.56 8.06
N LEU A 210 -8.33 16.36 8.40
CA LEU A 210 -7.32 16.19 9.45
C LEU A 210 -6.06 17.00 9.14
N HIS A 211 -5.57 16.93 7.90
CA HIS A 211 -4.40 17.70 7.48
C HIS A 211 -4.62 19.22 7.64
N SER A 212 -5.84 19.71 7.33
CA SER A 212 -6.19 21.13 7.49
C SER A 212 -6.25 21.59 8.96
N LEU A 213 -6.49 20.68 9.91
CA LEU A 213 -6.40 20.97 11.33
C LEU A 213 -4.95 21.05 11.80
N LEU A 214 -4.08 20.17 11.28
CA LEU A 214 -2.70 20.05 11.73
C LEU A 214 -1.75 21.09 11.13
N LYS A 215 -1.91 21.38 9.83
CA LYS A 215 -0.99 22.23 9.07
C LYS A 215 -0.83 23.66 9.62
N PRO A 216 -1.89 24.39 10.01
CA PRO A 216 -1.76 25.71 10.63
C PRO A 216 -1.47 25.68 12.13
N HIS A 217 -1.49 24.52 12.75
CA HIS A 217 -1.39 24.37 14.18
C HIS A 217 0.07 24.51 14.66
N PRO A 218 0.38 25.36 15.67
CA PRO A 218 1.77 25.66 16.04
C PRO A 218 2.55 24.47 16.58
N ASN A 219 1.88 23.45 17.08
CA ASN A 219 2.51 22.30 17.74
C ASN A 219 2.56 21.04 16.88
N PHE A 220 2.27 21.13 15.59
CA PHE A 220 2.40 20.01 14.68
C PHE A 220 3.27 20.33 13.47
N VAL A 221 4.08 19.37 13.05
CA VAL A 221 4.85 19.45 11.82
C VAL A 221 4.41 18.29 10.91
N THR A 222 3.70 18.62 9.83
CA THR A 222 3.28 17.63 8.84
C THR A 222 4.46 17.12 8.03
N VAL A 223 4.43 15.84 7.64
CA VAL A 223 5.47 15.19 6.83
C VAL A 223 4.85 14.37 5.71
N GLY A 224 5.60 14.22 4.64
CA GLY A 224 5.22 13.44 3.47
C GLY A 224 4.73 14.29 2.30
N PRO A 225 4.24 13.62 1.24
CA PRO A 225 3.81 14.30 0.02
C PRO A 225 2.62 15.24 0.19
N GLU A 226 2.68 16.38 -0.46
CA GLU A 226 1.58 17.33 -0.60
C GLU A 226 1.31 17.61 -2.09
N PRO A 227 0.04 17.57 -2.52
CA PRO A 227 -1.18 17.20 -1.79
C PRO A 227 -1.16 15.74 -1.34
N LEU A 228 -1.96 15.39 -0.33
CA LEU A 228 -2.01 14.02 0.20
C LEU A 228 -2.29 13.00 -0.91
N PRO A 229 -1.44 11.98 -1.06
CA PRO A 229 -1.64 10.99 -2.12
C PRO A 229 -2.76 10.00 -1.81
N CYS A 230 -3.03 9.74 -0.51
CA CYS A 230 -4.06 8.82 -0.04
C CYS A 230 -4.59 9.22 1.34
N TRP A 231 -5.12 8.28 2.10
CA TRP A 231 -5.78 8.51 3.39
C TRP A 231 -4.85 8.63 4.60
N GLN A 232 -3.54 8.49 4.38
CA GLN A 232 -2.54 8.64 5.42
C GLN A 232 -2.23 10.13 5.65
N VAL A 233 -2.25 10.52 6.93
CA VAL A 233 -1.80 11.84 7.38
C VAL A 233 -0.66 11.61 8.38
N CYS A 234 0.52 12.08 8.02
CA CYS A 234 1.74 11.88 8.78
C CYS A 234 2.23 13.19 9.37
N PHE A 235 2.63 13.18 10.66
CA PHE A 235 3.06 14.39 11.35
C PHE A 235 3.84 14.07 12.62
N TYR A 236 4.63 15.03 13.09
CA TYR A 236 5.22 15.05 14.42
C TYR A 236 4.40 15.93 15.37
N TRP A 237 4.40 15.59 16.65
CA TRP A 237 4.19 16.58 17.70
C TRP A 237 5.49 17.36 17.86
N ALA A 238 5.40 18.68 17.84
CA ALA A 238 6.56 19.58 17.90
C ALA A 238 6.14 20.90 18.54
N ARG A 239 6.39 21.08 19.84
CA ARG A 239 6.01 22.30 20.53
C ARG A 239 6.61 23.54 19.83
N ASP A 240 5.77 24.53 19.55
CA ASP A 240 6.11 25.73 18.78
C ASP A 240 6.73 25.43 17.40
N GLY A 241 6.34 24.33 16.77
CA GLY A 241 6.83 23.89 15.47
C GLY A 241 8.29 23.43 15.44
N LYS A 242 8.90 23.21 16.62
CA LYS A 242 10.33 22.88 16.74
C LYS A 242 10.53 21.41 17.07
N LEU A 243 11.19 20.68 16.17
CA LEU A 243 11.69 19.34 16.42
C LEU A 243 13.07 19.41 17.08
N SER A 244 13.35 18.46 17.96
CA SER A 244 14.70 18.26 18.47
C SER A 244 15.66 17.84 17.37
N GLU A 245 16.92 18.22 17.47
CA GLU A 245 17.99 17.65 16.62
C GLU A 245 18.26 16.18 16.97
N ASP A 246 17.90 15.76 18.18
CA ASP A 246 17.97 14.36 18.60
C ASP A 246 16.75 13.61 18.09
N LYS A 247 16.99 12.71 17.13
CA LYS A 247 15.99 11.82 16.51
C LYS A 247 15.35 10.86 17.54
N GLU A 248 16.12 10.41 18.51
CA GLU A 248 15.62 9.50 19.54
C GLU A 248 14.64 10.22 20.47
N ALA A 249 14.92 11.47 20.83
CA ALA A 249 14.02 12.30 21.61
C ALA A 249 12.68 12.53 20.89
N ASN A 250 12.69 12.88 19.60
CA ASN A 250 11.48 13.01 18.79
C ASN A 250 10.71 11.69 18.70
N GLY A 251 11.43 10.58 18.46
CA GLY A 251 10.84 9.26 18.37
C GLY A 251 10.23 8.78 19.69
N LYS A 252 10.86 9.11 20.81
CA LYS A 252 10.35 8.84 22.16
C LYS A 252 9.08 9.65 22.43
N CYS A 253 9.09 10.94 22.16
CA CYS A 253 7.92 11.80 22.29
C CYS A 253 6.72 11.23 21.55
N THR A 254 6.89 10.87 20.25
CA THR A 254 5.83 10.27 19.44
C THR A 254 5.30 8.97 20.06
N ALA A 255 6.19 8.08 20.52
CA ALA A 255 5.80 6.80 21.12
C ALA A 255 5.08 6.98 22.46
N ASP A 256 5.56 7.86 23.33
CA ASP A 256 4.97 8.12 24.63
C ASP A 256 3.57 8.75 24.49
N VAL A 257 3.42 9.73 23.59
CA VAL A 257 2.13 10.36 23.31
C VAL A 257 1.16 9.37 22.68
N ALA A 258 1.61 8.55 21.70
CA ALA A 258 0.79 7.50 21.11
C ALA A 258 0.30 6.48 22.15
N GLY A 259 1.15 6.11 23.12
CA GLY A 259 0.76 5.26 24.24
C GLY A 259 -0.23 5.95 25.19
N GLY A 260 -0.07 7.23 25.45
CA GLY A 260 -0.92 8.01 26.34
C GLY A 260 -2.35 8.20 25.83
N ILE A 261 -2.51 8.46 24.53
CA ILE A 261 -3.84 8.68 23.93
C ILE A 261 -4.72 7.41 23.89
N ILE A 262 -4.13 6.22 24.08
CA ILE A 262 -4.91 4.96 24.17
C ILE A 262 -5.91 5.04 25.33
N LYS A 263 -5.52 5.60 26.47
CA LYS A 263 -6.39 5.80 27.64
C LYS A 263 -7.54 6.78 27.37
N ARG A 264 -7.43 7.58 26.32
CA ARG A 264 -8.44 8.54 25.85
C ARG A 264 -9.31 7.99 24.70
N GLY A 265 -9.14 6.69 24.38
CA GLY A 265 -9.92 6.00 23.36
C GLY A 265 -9.37 6.14 21.95
N PHE A 266 -8.15 6.62 21.76
CA PHE A 266 -7.49 6.73 20.46
C PHE A 266 -6.32 5.75 20.36
N MET A 267 -6.26 5.01 19.27
CA MET A 267 -5.13 4.15 18.95
C MET A 267 -4.65 4.49 17.53
N VAL A 268 -3.48 5.08 17.44
CA VAL A 268 -2.84 5.45 16.18
C VAL A 268 -1.44 4.85 16.12
N ASP A 269 -0.96 4.63 14.92
CA ASP A 269 0.34 4.05 14.66
C ASP A 269 1.39 5.14 14.40
N PHE A 270 2.67 4.76 14.39
CA PHE A 270 3.78 5.62 14.04
C PHE A 270 4.77 4.89 13.13
N ALA A 271 5.52 5.65 12.34
CA ALA A 271 6.51 5.14 11.41
C ALA A 271 7.88 5.78 11.67
N PRO A 272 8.99 5.11 11.31
CA PRO A 272 10.31 5.73 11.34
C PRO A 272 10.42 6.85 10.30
N GLY A 273 11.18 7.88 10.62
CA GLY A 273 11.47 8.98 9.72
C GLY A 273 12.84 9.61 9.97
N GLU A 274 13.21 10.57 9.15
CA GLU A 274 14.54 11.21 9.21
C GLU A 274 14.81 11.94 10.52
N LYS A 275 13.78 12.56 11.09
CA LYS A 275 13.85 13.28 12.37
C LYS A 275 13.34 12.44 13.55
N GLY A 276 13.28 11.11 13.42
CA GLY A 276 12.72 10.18 14.41
C GLY A 276 11.37 9.65 14.02
N LYS A 277 10.70 8.91 14.93
CA LYS A 277 9.36 8.37 14.67
C LYS A 277 8.33 9.50 14.59
N PHE A 278 7.39 9.40 13.64
CA PHE A 278 6.27 10.32 13.49
C PHE A 278 4.94 9.58 13.51
N PHE A 279 3.86 10.26 13.87
CA PHE A 279 2.51 9.70 13.80
C PHE A 279 2.10 9.40 12.37
N ARG A 280 1.55 8.22 12.16
CA ARG A 280 0.92 7.80 10.90
C ARG A 280 -0.55 7.51 11.17
N VAL A 281 -1.39 8.49 10.91
CA VAL A 281 -2.84 8.35 11.06
C VAL A 281 -3.44 7.96 9.73
N VAL A 282 -4.17 6.85 9.71
CA VAL A 282 -4.94 6.40 8.55
C VAL A 282 -6.40 6.64 8.83
N VAL A 283 -6.98 7.59 8.13
CA VAL A 283 -8.43 7.86 8.21
C VAL A 283 -9.19 6.98 7.21
N ASN A 284 -10.49 6.89 7.37
CA ASN A 284 -11.33 6.16 6.43
C ASN A 284 -12.67 6.90 6.18
N GLY A 285 -13.43 6.44 5.22
CA GLY A 285 -14.70 7.08 4.86
C GLY A 285 -15.78 7.02 5.94
N GLY A 286 -15.62 6.18 6.97
CA GLY A 286 -16.52 6.12 8.13
C GLY A 286 -16.06 6.98 9.32
N THR A 287 -14.85 7.55 9.27
CA THR A 287 -14.33 8.40 10.34
C THR A 287 -15.14 9.70 10.43
N ARG A 288 -15.59 10.06 11.63
CA ARG A 288 -16.34 11.30 11.87
C ARG A 288 -15.39 12.46 12.12
N ARG A 289 -15.71 13.66 11.67
CA ARG A 289 -14.88 14.86 11.90
C ARG A 289 -14.62 15.13 13.38
N GLY A 290 -15.64 15.00 14.24
CA GLY A 290 -15.46 15.12 15.69
C GLY A 290 -14.48 14.11 16.31
N THR A 291 -14.29 12.93 15.69
CA THR A 291 -13.25 11.97 16.09
C THR A 291 -11.87 12.50 15.72
N LEU A 292 -11.71 13.13 14.56
CA LEU A 292 -10.43 13.73 14.15
C LEU A 292 -10.05 14.93 15.02
N GLU A 293 -11.01 15.80 15.32
CA GLU A 293 -10.84 16.92 16.26
C GLU A 293 -10.49 16.42 17.67
N GLY A 294 -11.17 15.37 18.13
CA GLY A 294 -10.90 14.72 19.40
C GLY A 294 -9.50 14.11 19.46
N LEU A 295 -9.01 13.53 18.38
CA LEU A 295 -7.65 13.01 18.28
C LEU A 295 -6.62 14.12 18.42
N VAL A 296 -6.79 15.25 17.74
CA VAL A 296 -5.87 16.40 17.82
C VAL A 296 -5.81 16.90 19.27
N ARG A 297 -6.96 17.15 19.91
CA ARG A 297 -7.01 17.57 21.33
C ARG A 297 -6.37 16.54 22.26
N ALA A 298 -6.61 15.24 22.06
CA ALA A 298 -6.03 14.19 22.91
C ALA A 298 -4.50 14.16 22.81
N ILE A 299 -3.95 14.38 21.63
CA ILE A 299 -2.49 14.47 21.43
C ILE A 299 -1.93 15.68 22.20
N GLU A 300 -2.55 16.87 22.08
CA GLU A 300 -2.13 18.07 22.76
C GLU A 300 -2.14 17.91 24.29
N GLU A 301 -3.24 17.39 24.82
CA GLU A 301 -3.42 17.19 26.25
C GLU A 301 -2.39 16.19 26.81
N VAL A 302 -2.21 15.05 26.14
CA VAL A 302 -1.25 14.02 26.57
C VAL A 302 0.19 14.52 26.45
N ALA A 303 0.53 15.22 25.37
CA ALA A 303 1.86 15.80 25.22
C ALA A 303 2.15 16.82 26.33
N GLY A 304 1.17 17.68 26.67
CA GLY A 304 1.28 18.62 27.79
C GLY A 304 1.43 17.93 29.15
N GLU A 305 0.67 16.86 29.41
CA GLU A 305 0.78 16.07 30.66
C GLU A 305 2.15 15.38 30.80
N LEU A 306 2.74 14.98 29.69
CA LEU A 306 4.07 14.34 29.65
C LEU A 306 5.22 15.33 29.62
N GLY A 307 4.93 16.65 29.54
CA GLY A 307 5.93 17.72 29.53
C GLY A 307 6.61 17.97 28.18
N TYR A 308 6.04 17.40 27.08
CA TYR A 308 6.52 17.63 25.72
C TYR A 308 6.03 18.94 25.13
#